data_516c22d0d9a67b8518093450451c5ae7
#
_entry.id   516c22d0d9a67b8518093450451c5ae7
#
_cell.length_a   1.000
_cell.length_b   1.000
_cell.length_c   1.000
_cell.angle_alpha   90.00
_cell.angle_beta   90.00
_cell.angle_gamma   90.00
#
_symmetry.space_group_name_H-M   'P 1'
#
loop_
_entity.id
_entity.type
_entity.pdbx_description
1 polymer ?
#
loop_
_entity_poly.entity_id
_entity_poly.type
_entity_poly.pdbx_seq_one_letter_code
_entity_poly.pdbx_strand_id
1 'polypeptide(L)'
;MESEIGCGIDLFFGGGTFDFIRQAQAGRIVDSGVLKRHPEWFSDAVIPQRFAGEEYWDREGRWIGTVLSAYGMVFNRESLRRLGFPGEPTRWEDLTDPRLRGEVALADPTKSGSIAKAFENIIQQQMQRRLRELEQDQVGLPAAERERKAVVEGWLAGLRLIQLAGANARYFTDTSQKPPIDVASGNCAVGLCIDFYGRQQEEAVKRRDRSDRVGYVSPVGGTVSSVDPIALFRGAPNRAVAEAFIDYVLSMEGQKLWNFRVGITGGPDRFALRRLPVRRDFYAQADWKAWRSDPEDRPFESNDPLIYRAAWTGGLFREMAFIIRVMCLDPHTELISAWKAILEATPERRAAALAVLQDLDAVAYDEAGGTVKRALMSRNKVDEVELGSRLGREFRQRYERAERIARGEAP
;
A
#
# COMPACT_ATOMS: atom_id res chain seq x y z
N MET A 1 -24.86 13.95 -1.41
CA MET A 1 -23.98 14.50 -2.47
C MET A 1 -24.61 14.46 -3.88
N GLU A 2 -25.87 14.15 -4.00
CA GLU A 2 -26.60 14.24 -5.28
C GLU A 2 -27.26 15.62 -5.48
N SER A 3 -27.25 16.47 -4.45
CA SER A 3 -27.77 17.84 -4.51
C SER A 3 -26.78 18.77 -5.24
N GLU A 4 -27.28 19.62 -6.10
CA GLU A 4 -26.50 20.71 -6.72
C GLU A 4 -25.97 21.72 -5.72
N ILE A 5 -26.59 21.81 -4.56
CA ILE A 5 -26.27 22.73 -3.44
C ILE A 5 -25.06 22.24 -2.64
N GLY A 6 -24.57 21.01 -2.86
CA GLY A 6 -23.49 20.41 -2.08
C GLY A 6 -23.97 19.76 -0.76
N CYS A 7 -23.01 19.42 0.11
CA CYS A 7 -23.29 18.70 1.37
C CYS A 7 -22.86 19.49 2.64
N GLY A 8 -22.60 20.78 2.50
CA GLY A 8 -22.17 21.63 3.62
C GLY A 8 -20.71 21.40 4.07
N ILE A 9 -19.90 20.73 3.23
CA ILE A 9 -18.47 20.47 3.47
C ILE A 9 -17.68 21.19 2.36
N ASP A 10 -16.59 21.84 2.72
CA ASP A 10 -15.76 22.60 1.81
C ASP A 10 -14.71 21.76 1.10
N LEU A 11 -14.00 20.92 1.84
CA LEU A 11 -12.80 20.23 1.39
C LEU A 11 -12.89 18.72 1.60
N PHE A 12 -12.34 17.98 0.67
CA PHE A 12 -11.95 16.58 0.82
C PHE A 12 -10.42 16.55 0.93
N PHE A 13 -9.89 16.11 2.08
CA PHE A 13 -8.47 16.21 2.38
C PHE A 13 -7.91 14.93 3.00
N GLY A 14 -6.85 14.40 2.39
CA GLY A 14 -6.20 13.16 2.80
C GLY A 14 -6.86 11.89 2.26
N GLY A 15 -6.14 10.79 2.29
CA GLY A 15 -6.51 9.51 1.70
C GLY A 15 -5.84 9.28 0.33
N GLY A 16 -6.15 8.16 -0.31
CA GLY A 16 -5.53 7.78 -1.58
C GLY A 16 -6.19 8.42 -2.81
N THR A 17 -5.45 8.54 -3.89
CA THR A 17 -5.89 9.09 -5.18
C THR A 17 -7.12 8.40 -5.77
N PHE A 18 -7.31 7.09 -5.49
CA PHE A 18 -8.44 6.31 -5.99
C PHE A 18 -9.81 6.94 -5.67
N ASP A 19 -10.00 7.40 -4.44
CA ASP A 19 -11.26 8.02 -4.03
C ASP A 19 -11.44 9.40 -4.67
N PHE A 20 -10.38 10.18 -4.80
CA PHE A 20 -10.41 11.49 -5.46
C PHE A 20 -10.76 11.37 -6.95
N ILE A 21 -10.16 10.42 -7.67
CA ILE A 21 -10.47 10.13 -9.06
C ILE A 21 -11.96 9.79 -9.23
N ARG A 22 -12.50 8.93 -8.36
CA ARG A 22 -13.92 8.57 -8.38
C ARG A 22 -14.84 9.76 -8.10
N GLN A 23 -14.49 10.63 -7.13
CA GLN A 23 -15.29 11.82 -6.83
C GLN A 23 -15.22 12.83 -7.98
N ALA A 24 -14.05 12.99 -8.63
CA ALA A 24 -13.88 13.83 -9.81
C ALA A 24 -14.74 13.34 -10.97
N GLN A 25 -14.70 12.05 -11.28
CA GLN A 25 -15.52 11.43 -12.33
C GLN A 25 -17.03 11.57 -12.04
N ALA A 26 -17.43 11.55 -10.79
CA ALA A 26 -18.81 11.75 -10.36
C ALA A 26 -19.23 13.24 -10.30
N GLY A 27 -18.34 14.18 -10.66
CA GLY A 27 -18.60 15.63 -10.62
C GLY A 27 -18.85 16.19 -9.22
N ARG A 28 -18.33 15.54 -8.17
CA ARG A 28 -18.55 15.93 -6.77
C ARG A 28 -17.47 16.84 -6.23
N ILE A 29 -16.27 16.81 -6.82
CA ILE A 29 -15.17 17.74 -6.60
C ILE A 29 -14.91 18.53 -7.87
N VAL A 30 -14.49 19.79 -7.72
CA VAL A 30 -14.41 20.76 -8.81
C VAL A 30 -13.04 21.42 -8.85
N ASP A 31 -12.75 22.15 -9.95
CA ASP A 31 -11.54 22.96 -10.10
C ASP A 31 -11.46 23.98 -8.94
N SER A 32 -10.40 23.84 -8.15
CA SER A 32 -10.08 24.77 -7.04
C SER A 32 -9.47 26.08 -7.54
N GLY A 33 -9.14 26.18 -8.81
CA GLY A 33 -8.48 27.35 -9.41
C GLY A 33 -6.99 27.49 -9.07
N VAL A 34 -6.41 26.61 -8.25
CA VAL A 34 -5.01 26.71 -7.79
C VAL A 34 -4.01 26.64 -8.97
N LEU A 35 -4.29 25.85 -9.99
CA LEU A 35 -3.44 25.77 -11.21
C LEU A 35 -3.33 27.12 -11.92
N LYS A 36 -4.38 27.94 -11.84
CA LYS A 36 -4.42 29.28 -12.46
C LYS A 36 -3.83 30.35 -11.55
N ARG A 37 -4.00 30.22 -10.23
CA ARG A 37 -3.44 31.19 -9.25
C ARG A 37 -1.93 31.04 -9.13
N HIS A 38 -1.41 29.80 -9.21
CA HIS A 38 0.00 29.46 -8.97
C HIS A 38 0.56 28.55 -10.07
N PRO A 39 0.55 28.96 -11.35
CA PRO A 39 1.01 28.12 -12.45
C PRO A 39 2.49 27.71 -12.31
N GLU A 40 3.30 28.50 -11.62
CA GLU A 40 4.71 28.24 -11.35
C GLU A 40 4.94 27.03 -10.42
N TRP A 41 3.95 26.59 -9.66
CA TRP A 41 4.07 25.41 -8.80
C TRP A 41 3.93 24.10 -9.58
N PHE A 42 3.21 24.12 -10.70
CA PHE A 42 2.82 22.91 -11.45
C PHE A 42 3.78 22.66 -12.62
N SER A 43 5.00 22.24 -12.26
CA SER A 43 6.06 21.92 -13.21
C SER A 43 6.86 20.72 -12.68
N ASP A 44 7.65 20.08 -13.55
CA ASP A 44 8.51 18.96 -13.15
C ASP A 44 9.57 19.35 -12.10
N ALA A 45 9.91 20.64 -12.02
CA ALA A 45 10.87 21.15 -11.02
C ALA A 45 10.26 21.37 -9.63
N VAL A 46 8.93 21.54 -9.55
CA VAL A 46 8.24 21.89 -8.29
C VAL A 46 7.24 20.78 -7.89
N ILE A 47 6.08 20.70 -8.53
CA ILE A 47 5.12 19.62 -8.29
C ILE A 47 4.85 18.95 -9.66
N PRO A 48 5.49 17.81 -9.94
CA PRO A 48 5.32 17.14 -11.22
C PRO A 48 3.88 16.62 -11.38
N GLN A 49 3.36 16.65 -12.59
CA GLN A 49 2.04 16.08 -12.86
C GLN A 49 2.05 14.56 -12.66
N ARG A 50 3.20 13.92 -12.97
CA ARG A 50 3.37 12.48 -12.83
C ARG A 50 4.79 12.15 -12.39
N PHE A 51 4.94 11.22 -11.44
CA PHE A 51 6.23 10.71 -11.03
C PHE A 51 6.13 9.20 -10.77
N ALA A 52 7.10 8.44 -11.25
CA ALA A 52 7.13 6.97 -11.16
C ALA A 52 5.80 6.31 -11.53
N GLY A 53 5.08 6.87 -12.52
CA GLY A 53 3.79 6.38 -13.00
C GLY A 53 2.56 6.85 -12.23
N GLU A 54 2.72 7.36 -11.00
CA GLU A 54 1.64 7.94 -10.20
C GLU A 54 1.32 9.36 -10.67
N GLU A 55 0.03 9.72 -10.68
CA GLU A 55 -0.42 11.09 -10.89
C GLU A 55 -0.44 11.85 -9.56
N TYR A 56 0.12 13.07 -9.58
CA TYR A 56 0.22 13.90 -8.38
C TYR A 56 -0.83 15.01 -8.34
N TRP A 57 -1.44 15.33 -9.47
CA TRP A 57 -2.57 16.23 -9.56
C TRP A 57 -3.38 16.00 -10.85
N ASP A 58 -4.66 16.30 -10.73
CA ASP A 58 -5.61 16.23 -11.86
C ASP A 58 -5.41 17.40 -12.81
N ARG A 59 -5.36 17.14 -14.10
CA ARG A 59 -5.13 18.18 -15.13
C ARG A 59 -6.20 19.28 -15.18
N GLU A 60 -7.40 18.96 -14.69
CA GLU A 60 -8.50 19.92 -14.58
C GLU A 60 -8.51 20.64 -13.21
N GLY A 61 -7.51 20.41 -12.34
CA GLY A 61 -7.37 21.09 -11.06
C GLY A 61 -8.38 20.64 -9.99
N ARG A 62 -9.06 19.50 -10.18
CA ARG A 62 -10.11 19.01 -9.27
C ARG A 62 -9.54 18.41 -8.00
N TRP A 63 -8.33 17.87 -8.04
CA TRP A 63 -7.59 17.41 -6.86
C TRP A 63 -6.09 17.58 -7.06
N ILE A 64 -5.37 17.85 -5.97
CA ILE A 64 -3.93 18.05 -5.97
C ILE A 64 -3.31 17.30 -4.79
N GLY A 65 -2.22 16.55 -5.03
CA GLY A 65 -1.41 15.94 -3.97
C GLY A 65 -0.77 17.00 -3.07
N THR A 66 -0.81 16.76 -1.77
CA THR A 66 -0.29 17.71 -0.78
C THR A 66 0.99 17.19 -0.12
N VAL A 67 1.09 15.88 0.06
CA VAL A 67 2.24 15.18 0.66
C VAL A 67 2.44 13.84 -0.03
N LEU A 68 3.64 13.30 0.11
CA LEU A 68 3.99 11.98 -0.37
C LEU A 68 3.81 10.93 0.72
N SER A 69 3.49 9.72 0.30
CA SER A 69 3.42 8.54 1.13
C SER A 69 4.02 7.35 0.39
N ALA A 70 4.82 6.57 1.10
CA ALA A 70 5.32 5.29 0.64
C ALA A 70 4.89 4.18 1.60
N TYR A 71 5.05 2.93 1.18
CA TYR A 71 4.61 1.78 1.97
C TYR A 71 5.80 0.88 2.25
N GLY A 72 5.79 0.25 3.42
CA GLY A 72 6.92 -0.56 3.83
C GLY A 72 6.63 -1.40 5.06
N MET A 73 7.71 -1.78 5.72
CA MET A 73 7.69 -2.63 6.88
C MET A 73 8.27 -1.88 8.09
N VAL A 74 7.50 -1.84 9.18
CA VAL A 74 8.03 -1.52 10.50
C VAL A 74 8.46 -2.83 11.14
N PHE A 75 9.59 -2.84 11.85
CA PHE A 75 10.15 -4.04 12.44
C PHE A 75 10.75 -3.78 13.81
N ASN A 76 10.80 -4.84 14.65
CA ASN A 76 11.41 -4.80 15.96
C ASN A 76 12.68 -5.67 15.95
N ARG A 77 13.84 -5.06 16.08
CA ARG A 77 15.17 -5.71 16.03
C ARG A 77 15.36 -6.75 17.13
N GLU A 78 14.77 -6.53 18.31
CA GLU A 78 14.85 -7.48 19.42
C GLU A 78 14.01 -8.74 19.14
N SER A 79 12.79 -8.56 18.61
CA SER A 79 11.93 -9.66 18.18
C SER A 79 12.57 -10.44 17.02
N LEU A 80 13.14 -9.76 16.03
CA LEU A 80 13.84 -10.41 14.91
C LEU A 80 15.03 -11.25 15.40
N ARG A 81 15.85 -10.72 16.32
CA ARG A 81 16.98 -11.47 16.92
C ARG A 81 16.49 -12.69 17.71
N ARG A 82 15.43 -12.55 18.50
CA ARG A 82 14.79 -13.66 19.24
C ARG A 82 14.35 -14.78 18.30
N LEU A 83 13.87 -14.44 17.11
CA LEU A 83 13.41 -15.40 16.09
C LEU A 83 14.56 -15.96 15.23
N GLY A 84 15.79 -15.49 15.40
CA GLY A 84 16.92 -15.89 14.55
C GLY A 84 16.80 -15.38 13.12
N PHE A 85 16.05 -14.28 12.90
CA PHE A 85 15.93 -13.67 11.57
C PHE A 85 17.28 -13.01 11.18
N PRO A 86 17.76 -13.16 9.94
CA PRO A 86 19.09 -12.70 9.53
C PRO A 86 19.09 -11.19 9.21
N GLY A 87 19.29 -10.36 10.23
CA GLY A 87 19.35 -8.92 10.08
C GLY A 87 17.99 -8.23 10.12
N GLU A 88 17.75 -7.29 9.20
CA GLU A 88 16.52 -6.53 9.08
C GLU A 88 15.80 -6.89 7.77
N PRO A 89 14.46 -6.82 7.71
CA PRO A 89 13.74 -7.03 6.46
C PRO A 89 14.07 -5.89 5.48
N THR A 90 14.23 -6.23 4.20
CA THR A 90 14.60 -5.26 3.14
C THR A 90 13.71 -5.34 1.92
N ARG A 91 12.97 -6.43 1.76
CA ARG A 91 12.10 -6.72 0.62
C ARG A 91 10.81 -7.40 1.08
N TRP A 92 9.78 -7.34 0.25
CA TRP A 92 8.47 -7.91 0.59
C TRP A 92 8.51 -9.42 0.82
N GLU A 93 9.38 -10.13 0.12
CA GLU A 93 9.58 -11.56 0.27
C GLU A 93 10.00 -11.96 1.68
N ASP A 94 10.64 -11.06 2.42
CA ASP A 94 11.04 -11.30 3.82
C ASP A 94 9.85 -11.58 4.74
N LEU A 95 8.64 -11.06 4.39
CA LEU A 95 7.39 -11.35 5.12
C LEU A 95 6.98 -12.83 5.04
N THR A 96 7.50 -13.58 4.07
CA THR A 96 7.18 -15.00 3.88
C THR A 96 8.13 -15.94 4.63
N ASP A 97 9.15 -15.41 5.31
CA ASP A 97 10.12 -16.23 6.05
C ASP A 97 9.41 -17.04 7.15
N PRO A 98 9.59 -18.36 7.20
CA PRO A 98 8.94 -19.22 8.19
C PRO A 98 9.21 -18.84 9.67
N ARG A 99 10.33 -18.18 9.95
CA ARG A 99 10.67 -17.68 11.29
C ARG A 99 9.70 -16.60 11.79
N LEU A 100 9.02 -15.92 10.86
CA LEU A 100 8.04 -14.89 11.18
C LEU A 100 6.62 -15.43 11.40
N ARG A 101 6.44 -16.75 11.48
CA ARG A 101 5.12 -17.36 11.72
C ARG A 101 4.50 -16.87 13.05
N GLY A 102 3.31 -16.25 12.94
CA GLY A 102 2.60 -15.63 14.07
C GLY A 102 3.21 -14.32 14.57
N GLU A 103 4.15 -13.73 13.82
CA GLU A 103 4.89 -12.53 14.21
C GLU A 103 4.75 -11.38 13.20
N VAL A 104 3.92 -11.55 12.16
CA VAL A 104 3.59 -10.50 11.19
C VAL A 104 2.27 -9.83 11.57
N ALA A 105 2.24 -8.50 11.59
CA ALA A 105 1.04 -7.70 11.82
C ALA A 105 0.54 -7.11 10.49
N LEU A 106 -0.68 -7.43 10.09
CA LEU A 106 -1.32 -6.94 8.87
C LEU A 106 -2.63 -6.23 9.17
N ALA A 107 -3.16 -5.52 8.19
CA ALA A 107 -4.49 -4.93 8.27
C ALA A 107 -5.36 -5.32 7.06
N ASP A 108 -6.67 -5.22 7.25
CA ASP A 108 -7.69 -5.53 6.25
C ASP A 108 -7.66 -4.50 5.11
N PRO A 109 -7.31 -4.91 3.87
CA PRO A 109 -7.28 -4.00 2.73
C PRO A 109 -8.66 -3.48 2.32
N THR A 110 -9.74 -4.11 2.76
CA THR A 110 -11.11 -3.62 2.48
C THR A 110 -11.51 -2.46 3.38
N LYS A 111 -10.77 -2.24 4.48
CA LYS A 111 -11.00 -1.18 5.47
C LYS A 111 -9.92 -0.12 5.49
N SER A 112 -8.78 -0.38 4.86
CA SER A 112 -7.63 0.53 4.82
C SER A 112 -7.09 0.69 3.40
N GLY A 113 -7.32 1.86 2.81
CA GLY A 113 -6.81 2.20 1.47
C GLY A 113 -5.28 2.18 1.39
N SER A 114 -4.57 2.59 2.44
CA SER A 114 -3.10 2.53 2.48
C SER A 114 -2.57 1.09 2.49
N ILE A 115 -3.23 0.18 3.19
CA ILE A 115 -2.86 -1.24 3.16
C ILE A 115 -3.21 -1.88 1.82
N ALA A 116 -4.36 -1.56 1.23
CA ALA A 116 -4.69 -1.99 -0.12
C ALA A 116 -3.62 -1.53 -1.13
N LYS A 117 -3.15 -0.27 -1.01
CA LYS A 117 -2.07 0.27 -1.86
C LYS A 117 -0.73 -0.43 -1.63
N ALA A 118 -0.40 -0.78 -0.40
CA ALA A 118 0.79 -1.56 -0.10
C ALA A 118 0.75 -2.95 -0.77
N PHE A 119 -0.38 -3.65 -0.71
CA PHE A 119 -0.58 -4.91 -1.41
C PHE A 119 -0.56 -4.75 -2.94
N GLU A 120 -1.13 -3.67 -3.47
CA GLU A 120 -1.02 -3.34 -4.90
C GLU A 120 0.44 -3.18 -5.33
N ASN A 121 1.27 -2.52 -4.52
CA ASN A 121 2.70 -2.36 -4.79
C ASN A 121 3.42 -3.71 -4.83
N ILE A 122 3.10 -4.63 -3.93
CA ILE A 122 3.63 -6.01 -3.93
C ILE A 122 3.29 -6.70 -5.26
N ILE A 123 2.03 -6.64 -5.68
CA ILE A 123 1.58 -7.25 -6.94
C ILE A 123 2.26 -6.60 -8.14
N GLN A 124 2.29 -5.28 -8.21
CA GLN A 124 2.94 -4.57 -9.30
C GLN A 124 4.45 -4.82 -9.36
N GLN A 125 5.12 -4.96 -8.21
CA GLN A 125 6.52 -5.33 -8.18
C GLN A 125 6.75 -6.71 -8.82
N GLN A 126 5.92 -7.70 -8.50
CA GLN A 126 6.05 -9.04 -9.10
C GLN A 126 5.74 -9.01 -10.61
N MET A 127 4.77 -8.22 -11.06
CA MET A 127 4.50 -8.01 -12.48
C MET A 127 5.70 -7.39 -13.19
N GLN A 128 6.33 -6.35 -12.62
CA GLN A 128 7.50 -5.71 -13.23
C GLN A 128 8.73 -6.60 -13.21
N ARG A 129 8.94 -7.36 -12.13
CA ARG A 129 9.99 -8.36 -12.07
C ARG A 129 9.82 -9.40 -13.17
N ARG A 130 8.59 -9.92 -13.34
CA ARG A 130 8.31 -10.89 -14.39
C ARG A 130 8.48 -10.32 -15.79
N LEU A 131 8.11 -9.06 -16.00
CA LEU A 131 8.35 -8.37 -17.28
C LEU A 131 9.85 -8.29 -17.60
N ARG A 132 10.68 -7.87 -16.64
CA ARG A 132 12.16 -7.83 -16.82
C ARG A 132 12.75 -9.21 -17.14
N GLU A 133 12.30 -10.27 -16.46
CA GLU A 133 12.71 -11.64 -16.76
C GLU A 133 12.34 -12.05 -18.20
N LEU A 134 11.10 -11.78 -18.62
CA LEU A 134 10.64 -12.08 -19.97
C LEU A 134 11.35 -11.26 -21.05
N GLU A 135 11.78 -10.06 -20.76
CA GLU A 135 12.59 -9.22 -21.65
C GLU A 135 13.99 -9.81 -21.88
N GLN A 136 14.54 -10.48 -20.88
CA GLN A 136 15.83 -11.16 -20.97
C GLN A 136 15.73 -12.55 -21.63
N ASP A 137 14.74 -13.34 -21.23
CA ASP A 137 14.64 -14.75 -21.60
C ASP A 137 13.87 -15.00 -22.92
N GLN A 138 12.94 -14.10 -23.29
CA GLN A 138 12.02 -14.26 -24.42
C GLN A 138 12.06 -13.05 -25.36
N VAL A 139 13.24 -12.71 -25.84
CA VAL A 139 13.48 -11.53 -26.71
C VAL A 139 12.63 -11.57 -27.99
N GLY A 140 12.31 -12.76 -28.54
CA GLY A 140 11.49 -12.93 -29.75
C GLY A 140 9.98 -12.74 -29.54
N LEU A 141 9.49 -12.66 -28.30
CA LEU A 141 8.07 -12.48 -28.03
C LEU A 141 7.68 -10.99 -28.26
N PRO A 142 6.55 -10.69 -28.91
CA PRO A 142 6.06 -9.32 -29.09
C PRO A 142 5.90 -8.60 -27.73
N ALA A 143 6.23 -7.31 -27.67
CA ALA A 143 6.21 -6.53 -26.42
C ALA A 143 4.84 -6.58 -25.70
N ALA A 144 3.74 -6.48 -26.44
CA ALA A 144 2.39 -6.54 -25.88
C ALA A 144 2.08 -7.93 -25.27
N GLU A 145 2.57 -8.99 -25.87
CA GLU A 145 2.39 -10.35 -25.39
C GLU A 145 3.25 -10.62 -24.15
N ARG A 146 4.50 -10.12 -24.14
CA ARG A 146 5.36 -10.15 -22.95
C ARG A 146 4.70 -9.40 -21.77
N GLU A 147 4.19 -8.20 -22.03
CA GLU A 147 3.51 -7.40 -20.99
C GLU A 147 2.29 -8.14 -20.44
N ARG A 148 1.41 -8.67 -21.32
CA ARG A 148 0.25 -9.44 -20.86
C ARG A 148 0.65 -10.65 -20.03
N LYS A 149 1.64 -11.41 -20.47
CA LYS A 149 2.17 -12.57 -19.75
C LYS A 149 2.75 -12.16 -18.37
N ALA A 150 3.52 -11.07 -18.34
CA ALA A 150 4.08 -10.54 -17.11
C ALA A 150 2.99 -10.12 -16.12
N VAL A 151 1.92 -9.51 -16.60
CA VAL A 151 0.77 -9.08 -15.76
C VAL A 151 0.05 -10.30 -15.17
N VAL A 152 -0.28 -11.30 -15.99
CA VAL A 152 -1.02 -12.50 -15.53
C VAL A 152 -0.18 -13.33 -14.55
N GLU A 153 1.08 -13.62 -14.89
CA GLU A 153 1.96 -14.42 -14.03
C GLU A 153 2.40 -13.66 -12.77
N GLY A 154 2.69 -12.35 -12.91
CA GLY A 154 3.07 -11.48 -11.80
C GLY A 154 1.93 -11.23 -10.82
N TRP A 155 0.68 -11.18 -11.29
CA TRP A 155 -0.51 -11.12 -10.44
C TRP A 155 -0.56 -12.31 -9.48
N LEU A 156 -0.46 -13.53 -10.01
CA LEU A 156 -0.45 -14.74 -9.19
C LEU A 156 0.76 -14.80 -8.25
N ALA A 157 1.95 -14.39 -8.73
CA ALA A 157 3.14 -14.33 -7.89
C ALA A 157 2.96 -13.36 -6.72
N GLY A 158 2.40 -12.18 -6.97
CA GLY A 158 2.07 -11.19 -5.92
C GLY A 158 1.04 -11.72 -4.92
N LEU A 159 -0.04 -12.35 -5.39
CA LEU A 159 -1.04 -12.95 -4.51
C LEU A 159 -0.46 -14.09 -3.66
N ARG A 160 0.42 -14.95 -4.22
CA ARG A 160 1.11 -16.01 -3.45
C ARG A 160 2.01 -15.43 -2.37
N LEU A 161 2.73 -14.34 -2.65
CA LEU A 161 3.53 -13.64 -1.65
C LEU A 161 2.64 -13.11 -0.52
N ILE A 162 1.54 -12.44 -0.86
CA ILE A 162 0.56 -11.92 0.11
C ILE A 162 -0.07 -13.06 0.93
N GLN A 163 -0.40 -14.18 0.28
CA GLN A 163 -0.93 -15.37 0.94
C GLN A 163 0.03 -15.91 2.02
N LEU A 164 1.33 -16.03 1.69
CA LEU A 164 2.34 -16.51 2.63
C LEU A 164 2.62 -15.49 3.75
N ALA A 165 2.63 -14.19 3.43
CA ALA A 165 2.68 -13.15 4.45
C ALA A 165 1.47 -13.23 5.39
N GLY A 166 0.27 -13.50 4.85
CA GLY A 166 -0.95 -13.77 5.60
C GLY A 166 -0.87 -15.05 6.44
N ALA A 167 -0.21 -16.11 5.94
CA ALA A 167 0.04 -17.34 6.70
C ALA A 167 1.01 -17.13 7.88
N ASN A 168 1.91 -16.17 7.80
CA ASN A 168 2.77 -15.73 8.89
C ASN A 168 2.11 -14.68 9.79
N ALA A 169 0.95 -14.14 9.41
CA ALA A 169 0.30 -13.09 10.19
C ALA A 169 -0.27 -13.62 11.51
N ARG A 170 -0.10 -12.83 12.55
CA ARG A 170 -0.78 -13.05 13.83
C ARG A 170 -2.26 -12.69 13.72
N TYR A 171 -2.56 -11.65 12.94
CA TYR A 171 -3.91 -11.14 12.74
C TYR A 171 -3.97 -10.19 11.52
N PHE A 172 -5.20 -9.89 11.09
CA PHE A 172 -5.55 -8.74 10.27
C PHE A 172 -6.42 -7.80 11.09
N THR A 173 -5.99 -6.54 11.26
CA THR A 173 -6.74 -5.52 12.02
C THR A 173 -7.52 -4.60 11.08
N ASP A 174 -8.48 -3.84 11.63
CA ASP A 174 -9.33 -2.91 10.87
C ASP A 174 -8.64 -1.57 10.53
N THR A 175 -7.45 -1.31 11.07
CA THR A 175 -6.75 -0.03 10.91
C THR A 175 -5.26 -0.21 10.65
N SER A 176 -4.71 0.58 9.71
CA SER A 176 -3.28 0.62 9.41
C SER A 176 -2.40 1.21 10.51
N GLN A 177 -2.99 1.81 11.54
CA GLN A 177 -2.25 2.36 12.69
C GLN A 177 -1.82 1.29 13.70
N LYS A 178 -2.58 0.21 13.82
CA LYS A 178 -2.33 -0.82 14.83
C LYS A 178 -1.05 -1.63 14.58
N PRO A 179 -0.73 -2.12 13.36
CA PRO A 179 0.48 -2.88 13.12
C PRO A 179 1.77 -2.20 13.61
N PRO A 180 2.05 -0.91 13.34
CA PRO A 180 3.23 -0.23 13.88
C PRO A 180 3.27 -0.17 15.40
N ILE A 181 2.12 0.01 16.05
CA ILE A 181 2.02 0.05 17.53
C ILE A 181 2.37 -1.33 18.13
N ASP A 182 1.84 -2.41 17.56
CA ASP A 182 2.08 -3.75 18.06
C ASP A 182 3.54 -4.20 17.85
N VAL A 183 4.15 -3.81 16.75
CA VAL A 183 5.57 -4.04 16.51
C VAL A 183 6.42 -3.23 17.50
N ALA A 184 6.09 -1.97 17.73
CA ALA A 184 6.79 -1.12 18.69
C ALA A 184 6.67 -1.66 20.12
N SER A 185 5.56 -2.32 20.45
CA SER A 185 5.33 -2.95 21.76
C SER A 185 5.96 -4.35 21.88
N GLY A 186 6.49 -4.92 20.79
CA GLY A 186 7.07 -6.27 20.78
C GLY A 186 6.04 -7.40 20.66
N ASN A 187 4.77 -7.07 20.39
CA ASN A 187 3.70 -8.06 20.17
C ASN A 187 3.84 -8.77 18.82
N CYS A 188 4.47 -8.12 17.83
CA CYS A 188 4.82 -8.68 16.55
C CYS A 188 6.26 -8.27 16.20
N ALA A 189 6.92 -9.05 15.34
CA ALA A 189 8.27 -8.75 14.90
C ALA A 189 8.29 -7.79 13.70
N VAL A 190 7.33 -7.90 12.78
CA VAL A 190 7.23 -7.10 11.57
C VAL A 190 5.78 -6.70 11.31
N GLY A 191 5.54 -5.52 10.76
CA GLY A 191 4.22 -5.07 10.36
C GLY A 191 4.24 -4.28 9.06
N LEU A 192 3.20 -4.47 8.22
CA LEU A 192 2.99 -3.69 7.02
C LEU A 192 2.36 -2.35 7.39
N CYS A 193 2.91 -1.24 6.91
CA CYS A 193 2.36 0.08 7.18
C CYS A 193 2.73 1.14 6.15
N ILE A 194 2.05 2.28 6.22
CA ILE A 194 2.45 3.50 5.55
C ILE A 194 3.66 4.12 6.28
N ASP A 195 4.53 4.75 5.55
CA ASP A 195 5.86 5.21 6.00
C ASP A 195 5.84 6.05 7.28
N PHE A 196 5.01 7.09 7.33
CA PHE A 196 5.01 7.99 8.47
C PHE A 196 4.55 7.33 9.79
N TYR A 197 3.68 6.31 9.75
CA TYR A 197 3.31 5.56 10.96
C TYR A 197 4.49 4.73 11.48
N GLY A 198 5.25 4.09 10.58
CA GLY A 198 6.44 3.34 10.95
C GLY A 198 7.50 4.26 11.57
N ARG A 199 7.80 5.39 10.91
CA ARG A 199 8.76 6.39 11.38
C ARG A 199 8.35 7.05 12.70
N GLN A 200 7.05 7.32 12.89
CA GLN A 200 6.54 7.86 14.17
C GLN A 200 6.77 6.87 15.32
N GLN A 201 6.57 5.56 15.11
CA GLN A 201 6.84 4.56 16.15
C GLN A 201 8.34 4.41 16.44
N GLU A 202 9.18 4.45 15.42
CA GLU A 202 10.63 4.49 15.59
C GLU A 202 11.05 5.66 16.49
N GLU A 203 10.57 6.87 16.18
CA GLU A 203 10.87 8.07 16.99
C GLU A 203 10.30 7.97 18.41
N ALA A 204 9.05 7.50 18.56
CA ALA A 204 8.40 7.36 19.85
C ALA A 204 9.17 6.40 20.78
N VAL A 205 9.63 5.26 20.24
CA VAL A 205 10.45 4.29 20.99
C VAL A 205 11.81 4.89 21.34
N LYS A 206 12.47 5.54 20.39
CA LYS A 206 13.78 6.18 20.61
C LYS A 206 13.71 7.26 21.69
N ARG A 207 12.65 8.06 21.71
CA ARG A 207 12.43 9.09 22.75
C ARG A 207 12.12 8.50 24.12
N ARG A 208 11.22 7.49 24.18
CA ARG A 208 10.73 6.91 25.44
C ARG A 208 11.79 6.01 26.08
N ASP A 209 12.36 5.09 25.28
CA ASP A 209 13.17 3.99 25.78
C ASP A 209 14.67 4.23 25.52
N ARG A 210 15.05 5.30 24.80
CA ARG A 210 16.40 5.56 24.32
C ARG A 210 16.99 4.37 23.56
N SER A 211 16.14 3.64 22.85
CA SER A 211 16.46 2.42 22.11
C SER A 211 16.16 2.60 20.63
N ASP A 212 16.96 1.98 19.79
CA ASP A 212 16.79 1.87 18.34
C ASP A 212 16.14 0.52 17.94
N ARG A 213 15.47 -0.16 18.88
CA ARG A 213 14.90 -1.48 18.63
C ARG A 213 13.82 -1.50 17.56
N VAL A 214 13.18 -0.39 17.25
CA VAL A 214 12.22 -0.26 16.15
C VAL A 214 12.86 0.43 14.96
N GLY A 215 12.63 -0.09 13.78
CA GLY A 215 13.03 0.52 12.52
C GLY A 215 11.91 0.46 11.48
N TYR A 216 12.06 1.24 10.43
CA TYR A 216 11.18 1.24 9.26
C TYR A 216 11.99 1.13 7.99
N VAL A 217 11.49 0.40 7.01
CA VAL A 217 12.08 0.27 5.68
C VAL A 217 11.01 0.33 4.59
N SER A 218 11.26 1.13 3.57
CA SER A 218 10.56 1.03 2.27
C SER A 218 11.38 0.11 1.36
N PRO A 219 10.84 -1.03 0.90
CA PRO A 219 11.59 -1.96 0.05
C PRO A 219 12.02 -1.28 -1.26
N VAL A 220 13.30 -1.40 -1.60
CA VAL A 220 13.86 -0.84 -2.84
C VAL A 220 13.19 -1.53 -4.04
N GLY A 221 12.73 -0.73 -5.01
CA GLY A 221 11.97 -1.26 -6.16
C GLY A 221 10.64 -1.91 -5.79
N GLY A 222 10.20 -1.81 -4.53
CA GLY A 222 8.99 -2.48 -4.02
C GLY A 222 7.85 -1.55 -3.64
N THR A 223 8.09 -0.24 -3.66
CA THR A 223 7.07 0.75 -3.32
C THR A 223 7.18 1.97 -4.23
N VAL A 224 6.05 2.63 -4.47
CA VAL A 224 5.98 3.90 -5.16
C VAL A 224 5.59 4.99 -4.18
N SER A 225 6.11 6.20 -4.37
CA SER A 225 5.62 7.38 -3.67
C SER A 225 4.33 7.86 -4.32
N SER A 226 3.22 7.66 -3.63
CA SER A 226 1.91 8.19 -4.00
C SER A 226 1.62 9.48 -3.23
N VAL A 227 0.56 10.19 -3.58
CA VAL A 227 0.17 11.42 -2.91
C VAL A 227 -1.11 11.25 -2.08
N ASP A 228 -1.21 12.00 -0.99
CA ASP A 228 -2.46 12.23 -0.29
C ASP A 228 -3.04 13.57 -0.77
N PRO A 229 -4.18 13.56 -1.50
CA PRO A 229 -4.68 14.76 -2.15
C PRO A 229 -5.54 15.64 -1.28
N ILE A 230 -5.78 16.87 -1.78
CA ILE A 230 -6.82 17.79 -1.35
C ILE A 230 -7.71 18.15 -2.55
N ALA A 231 -8.99 18.36 -2.31
CA ALA A 231 -9.96 18.77 -3.32
C ALA A 231 -11.04 19.68 -2.76
N LEU A 232 -11.57 20.56 -3.61
CA LEU A 232 -12.71 21.41 -3.30
C LEU A 232 -14.01 20.68 -3.66
N PHE A 233 -14.95 20.58 -2.72
CA PHE A 233 -16.26 20.02 -3.02
C PHE A 233 -17.11 20.99 -3.85
N ARG A 234 -17.92 20.42 -4.73
CA ARG A 234 -18.97 21.14 -5.41
C ARG A 234 -19.95 21.72 -4.39
N GLY A 235 -20.26 23.03 -4.50
CA GLY A 235 -21.15 23.71 -3.56
C GLY A 235 -20.53 23.94 -2.18
N ALA A 236 -19.21 24.05 -2.08
CA ALA A 236 -18.51 24.41 -0.86
C ALA A 236 -19.02 25.75 -0.30
N PRO A 237 -19.56 25.77 0.94
CA PRO A 237 -20.17 26.98 1.51
C PRO A 237 -19.15 28.12 1.77
N ASN A 238 -17.90 27.78 2.07
CA ASN A 238 -16.84 28.75 2.36
C ASN A 238 -15.72 28.68 1.32
N ARG A 239 -16.10 28.70 0.04
CA ARG A 239 -15.19 28.45 -1.09
C ARG A 239 -13.90 29.28 -1.00
N ALA A 240 -13.98 30.57 -0.73
CA ALA A 240 -12.80 31.44 -0.68
C ALA A 240 -11.80 31.03 0.43
N VAL A 241 -12.30 30.60 1.59
CA VAL A 241 -11.46 30.08 2.69
C VAL A 241 -10.85 28.74 2.31
N ALA A 242 -11.62 27.85 1.67
CA ALA A 242 -11.15 26.56 1.22
C ALA A 242 -10.04 26.70 0.16
N GLU A 243 -10.18 27.61 -0.80
CA GLU A 243 -9.16 27.93 -1.80
C GLU A 243 -7.88 28.47 -1.16
N ALA A 244 -8.01 29.41 -0.19
CA ALA A 244 -6.85 29.93 0.56
C ALA A 244 -6.15 28.83 1.37
N PHE A 245 -6.91 27.88 1.93
CA PHE A 245 -6.33 26.72 2.62
C PHE A 245 -5.57 25.79 1.68
N ILE A 246 -6.09 25.52 0.48
CA ILE A 246 -5.40 24.75 -0.56
C ILE A 246 -4.08 25.44 -0.92
N ASP A 247 -4.12 26.75 -1.19
CA ASP A 247 -2.93 27.56 -1.52
C ASP A 247 -1.89 27.47 -0.39
N TYR A 248 -2.32 27.61 0.87
CA TYR A 248 -1.43 27.51 2.03
C TYR A 248 -0.79 26.11 2.16
N VAL A 249 -1.55 25.04 2.06
CA VAL A 249 -1.04 23.68 2.20
C VAL A 249 0.01 23.35 1.12
N LEU A 250 -0.16 23.90 -0.08
CA LEU A 250 0.78 23.71 -1.20
C LEU A 250 1.95 24.70 -1.20
N SER A 251 1.84 25.80 -0.45
CA SER A 251 2.92 26.78 -0.30
C SER A 251 4.13 26.19 0.42
N MET A 252 5.28 26.85 0.30
CA MET A 252 6.47 26.39 0.99
C MET A 252 6.33 26.42 2.53
N GLU A 253 5.54 27.37 3.05
CA GLU A 253 5.21 27.47 4.48
C GLU A 253 4.42 26.25 4.95
N GLY A 254 3.39 25.85 4.21
CA GLY A 254 2.61 24.65 4.49
C GLY A 254 3.46 23.37 4.37
N GLN A 255 4.33 23.31 3.39
CA GLN A 255 5.20 22.14 3.15
C GLN A 255 6.24 21.94 4.26
N LYS A 256 6.74 23.01 4.90
CA LYS A 256 7.62 22.91 6.07
C LYS A 256 6.94 22.21 7.25
N LEU A 257 5.65 22.46 7.49
CA LEU A 257 4.90 21.81 8.57
C LEU A 257 4.87 20.28 8.45
N TRP A 258 4.89 19.75 7.24
CA TRP A 258 4.87 18.30 7.02
C TRP A 258 6.12 17.58 7.48
N ASN A 259 7.31 18.21 7.34
CA ASN A 259 8.57 17.48 7.53
C ASN A 259 9.59 18.15 8.46
N PHE A 260 9.43 19.42 8.84
CA PHE A 260 10.32 20.04 9.81
C PHE A 260 10.14 19.44 11.20
N ARG A 261 11.23 19.42 11.97
CA ARG A 261 11.19 18.99 13.37
C ARG A 261 10.43 19.98 14.23
N VAL A 262 9.86 19.48 15.32
CA VAL A 262 9.19 20.30 16.32
C VAL A 262 10.14 21.38 16.85
N GLY A 263 9.65 22.62 16.96
CA GLY A 263 10.38 23.76 17.49
C GLY A 263 11.33 24.45 16.51
N ILE A 264 11.41 23.98 15.25
CA ILE A 264 12.10 24.71 14.19
C ILE A 264 11.18 25.77 13.61
N THR A 265 11.71 26.97 13.35
CA THR A 265 10.94 28.09 12.76
C THR A 265 10.26 27.67 11.47
N GLY A 266 8.94 27.80 11.40
CA GLY A 266 8.08 27.37 10.29
C GLY A 266 7.72 25.86 10.33
N GLY A 267 8.20 25.13 11.32
CA GLY A 267 7.82 23.74 11.58
C GLY A 267 6.67 23.64 12.60
N PRO A 268 6.24 22.43 12.95
CA PRO A 268 5.16 22.19 13.89
C PRO A 268 5.57 22.50 15.34
N ASP A 269 4.60 22.96 16.17
CA ASP A 269 4.85 23.31 17.57
C ASP A 269 4.92 22.10 18.51
N ARG A 270 4.12 21.06 18.28
CA ARG A 270 3.90 19.96 19.25
C ARG A 270 4.30 18.59 18.74
N PHE A 271 3.91 18.25 17.51
CA PHE A 271 4.07 16.90 16.95
C PHE A 271 4.70 16.96 15.58
N ALA A 272 5.79 16.23 15.38
CA ALA A 272 6.36 16.01 14.07
C ALA A 272 5.43 15.12 13.23
N LEU A 273 5.00 15.60 12.06
CA LEU A 273 4.11 14.86 11.17
C LEU A 273 4.85 13.78 10.40
N ARG A 274 6.14 13.99 10.14
CA ARG A 274 7.04 13.08 9.42
C ARG A 274 6.50 12.66 8.05
N ARG A 275 5.77 13.59 7.41
CA ARG A 275 5.25 13.42 6.05
C ARG A 275 6.23 14.04 5.06
N LEU A 276 6.40 13.43 3.92
CA LEU A 276 7.31 13.94 2.89
C LEU A 276 6.59 14.98 2.03
N PRO A 277 7.10 16.22 1.93
CA PRO A 277 6.54 17.26 1.07
C PRO A 277 6.40 16.82 -0.39
N VAL A 278 5.33 17.25 -1.07
CA VAL A 278 5.10 16.96 -2.48
C VAL A 278 5.98 17.81 -3.41
N ARG A 279 6.53 18.91 -2.89
CA ARG A 279 7.34 19.87 -3.66
C ARG A 279 8.80 19.40 -3.77
N ARG A 280 9.31 19.27 -4.97
CA ARG A 280 10.73 18.95 -5.23
C ARG A 280 11.69 20.05 -4.78
N ASP A 281 11.30 21.31 -4.97
CA ASP A 281 12.10 22.48 -4.57
C ASP A 281 12.28 22.60 -3.05
N PHE A 282 11.44 21.93 -2.24
CA PHE A 282 11.65 21.75 -0.81
C PHE A 282 12.97 20.99 -0.51
N TYR A 283 13.26 19.93 -1.29
CA TYR A 283 14.45 19.09 -1.09
C TYR A 283 15.72 19.72 -1.66
N ALA A 284 15.58 20.70 -2.54
CA ALA A 284 16.70 21.45 -3.09
C ALA A 284 17.32 22.46 -2.09
N GLN A 285 16.63 22.74 -0.97
CA GLN A 285 17.11 23.66 0.05
C GLN A 285 18.14 22.94 0.95
N ALA A 286 19.43 23.11 0.64
CA ALA A 286 20.51 22.39 1.33
C ALA A 286 20.52 22.63 2.86
N ASP A 287 20.30 23.87 3.30
CA ASP A 287 20.28 24.24 4.72
C ASP A 287 19.15 23.59 5.49
N TRP A 288 18.04 23.23 4.83
CA TRP A 288 16.89 22.62 5.47
C TRP A 288 17.08 21.14 5.81
N LYS A 289 18.09 20.49 5.25
CA LYS A 289 18.42 19.09 5.60
C LYS A 289 18.53 18.91 7.12
N ALA A 290 19.20 19.84 7.81
CA ALA A 290 19.36 19.81 9.26
C ALA A 290 18.07 20.03 10.05
N TRP A 291 17.04 20.63 9.45
CA TRP A 291 15.75 20.95 10.08
C TRP A 291 14.67 19.89 9.85
N ARG A 292 14.88 19.01 8.89
CA ARG A 292 13.93 17.96 8.52
C ARG A 292 13.88 16.84 9.56
N SER A 293 12.70 16.26 9.74
CA SER A 293 12.52 15.05 10.55
C SER A 293 13.15 13.83 9.90
N ASP A 294 13.12 13.79 8.56
CA ASP A 294 13.65 12.70 7.73
C ASP A 294 14.69 13.26 6.74
N PRO A 295 15.91 13.61 7.21
CA PRO A 295 16.89 14.33 6.41
C PRO A 295 17.50 13.52 5.26
N GLU A 296 17.48 12.18 5.36
CA GLU A 296 18.05 11.29 4.35
C GLU A 296 17.02 10.88 3.28
N ASP A 297 15.73 11.12 3.51
CA ASP A 297 14.70 10.78 2.54
C ASP A 297 14.74 11.69 1.32
N ARG A 298 14.84 11.05 0.16
CA ARG A 298 14.86 11.71 -1.16
C ARG A 298 13.86 11.04 -2.09
N PRO A 299 12.56 11.34 -1.94
CA PRO A 299 11.49 10.60 -2.60
C PRO A 299 11.51 10.70 -4.12
N PHE A 300 12.23 11.68 -4.68
CA PHE A 300 12.36 11.89 -6.12
C PHE A 300 13.69 11.38 -6.71
N GLU A 301 14.58 10.81 -5.90
CA GLU A 301 15.94 10.40 -6.28
C GLU A 301 16.15 8.88 -6.08
N SER A 302 15.24 8.04 -6.55
CA SER A 302 15.40 6.58 -6.48
C SER A 302 16.14 6.05 -7.71
N ASN A 303 17.15 5.20 -7.50
CA ASN A 303 17.91 4.56 -8.58
C ASN A 303 17.17 3.39 -9.24
N ASP A 304 16.21 2.76 -8.55
CA ASP A 304 15.35 1.68 -9.06
C ASP A 304 13.95 1.80 -8.46
N PRO A 305 13.17 2.81 -8.88
CA PRO A 305 11.80 2.97 -8.38
C PRO A 305 10.88 1.91 -8.95
N LEU A 306 9.89 1.48 -8.15
CA LEU A 306 8.71 0.83 -8.71
C LEU A 306 8.01 1.83 -9.63
N ILE A 307 7.79 1.46 -10.89
CA ILE A 307 7.04 2.30 -11.84
C ILE A 307 5.58 1.85 -11.84
N TYR A 308 4.73 2.60 -11.18
CA TYR A 308 3.30 2.28 -11.13
C TYR A 308 2.67 2.32 -12.53
N ARG A 309 1.91 1.28 -12.86
CA ARG A 309 1.17 1.19 -14.12
C ARG A 309 -0.32 1.03 -13.84
N ALA A 310 -1.03 2.13 -13.88
CA ALA A 310 -2.47 2.18 -13.62
C ALA A 310 -3.27 1.21 -14.53
N ALA A 311 -2.81 0.96 -15.75
CA ALA A 311 -3.42 0.01 -16.67
C ALA A 311 -3.39 -1.45 -16.16
N TRP A 312 -2.46 -1.80 -15.26
CA TRP A 312 -2.31 -3.15 -14.76
C TRP A 312 -3.27 -3.47 -13.59
N THR A 313 -3.40 -2.56 -12.63
CA THR A 313 -4.13 -2.83 -11.38
C THR A 313 -5.09 -1.70 -10.97
N GLY A 314 -4.95 -0.48 -11.51
CA GLY A 314 -5.75 0.67 -11.06
C GLY A 314 -7.27 0.49 -11.20
N GLY A 315 -7.71 -0.30 -12.20
CA GLY A 315 -9.11 -0.67 -12.39
C GLY A 315 -9.56 -1.88 -11.54
N LEU A 316 -8.67 -2.47 -10.72
CA LEU A 316 -8.89 -3.69 -9.93
C LEU A 316 -8.61 -3.48 -8.42
N PHE A 317 -8.52 -2.23 -7.99
CA PHE A 317 -8.13 -1.90 -6.61
C PHE A 317 -9.08 -2.50 -5.56
N ARG A 318 -10.37 -2.41 -5.82
CA ARG A 318 -11.43 -2.98 -4.96
C ARG A 318 -11.46 -4.51 -5.05
N GLU A 319 -11.34 -5.04 -6.26
CA GLU A 319 -11.33 -6.47 -6.56
C GLU A 319 -10.15 -7.17 -5.86
N MET A 320 -8.98 -6.54 -5.91
CA MET A 320 -7.78 -7.03 -5.22
C MET A 320 -7.97 -7.08 -3.71
N ALA A 321 -8.49 -6.02 -3.09
CA ALA A 321 -8.78 -5.99 -1.66
C ALA A 321 -9.78 -7.10 -1.26
N PHE A 322 -10.84 -7.31 -2.06
CA PHE A 322 -11.80 -8.37 -1.87
C PHE A 322 -11.16 -9.77 -1.98
N ILE A 323 -10.32 -10.00 -2.99
CA ILE A 323 -9.61 -11.28 -3.19
C ILE A 323 -8.71 -11.57 -1.98
N ILE A 324 -7.91 -10.61 -1.52
CA ILE A 324 -7.05 -10.77 -0.36
C ILE A 324 -7.86 -11.11 0.89
N ARG A 325 -9.01 -10.49 1.08
CA ARG A 325 -9.90 -10.81 2.19
C ARG A 325 -10.38 -12.26 2.14
N VAL A 326 -10.95 -12.72 1.04
CA VAL A 326 -11.51 -14.08 0.93
C VAL A 326 -10.41 -15.16 0.92
N MET A 327 -9.19 -14.81 0.51
CA MET A 327 -8.03 -15.69 0.49
C MET A 327 -7.31 -15.77 1.85
N CYS A 328 -7.14 -14.65 2.55
CA CYS A 328 -6.28 -14.59 3.74
C CYS A 328 -7.02 -14.32 5.04
N LEU A 329 -8.06 -13.47 5.04
CA LEU A 329 -8.74 -13.05 6.27
C LEU A 329 -9.86 -14.02 6.66
N ASP A 330 -10.79 -14.27 5.72
CA ASP A 330 -11.97 -15.11 5.99
C ASP A 330 -11.57 -16.56 6.37
N PRO A 331 -10.55 -17.22 5.74
CA PRO A 331 -10.06 -18.54 6.11
C PRO A 331 -8.71 -18.48 6.88
N HIS A 332 -8.48 -17.45 7.72
CA HIS A 332 -7.15 -17.21 8.33
C HIS A 332 -6.70 -18.35 9.23
N THR A 333 -7.63 -18.93 9.99
CA THR A 333 -7.34 -20.07 10.87
C THR A 333 -6.84 -21.28 10.09
N GLU A 334 -7.51 -21.62 9.00
CA GLU A 334 -7.16 -22.75 8.14
C GLU A 334 -5.84 -22.49 7.40
N LEU A 335 -5.63 -21.24 6.94
CA LEU A 335 -4.37 -20.83 6.30
C LEU A 335 -3.17 -21.01 7.26
N ILE A 336 -3.28 -20.52 8.50
CA ILE A 336 -2.21 -20.69 9.52
C ILE A 336 -1.96 -22.16 9.83
N SER A 337 -3.02 -22.97 9.97
CA SER A 337 -2.91 -24.40 10.28
C SER A 337 -2.21 -25.15 9.15
N ALA A 338 -2.63 -24.93 7.91
CA ALA A 338 -2.01 -25.52 6.73
C ALA A 338 -0.53 -25.13 6.61
N TRP A 339 -0.22 -23.84 6.78
CA TRP A 339 1.16 -23.35 6.72
C TRP A 339 2.05 -24.01 7.80
N LYS A 340 1.56 -24.12 9.03
CA LYS A 340 2.26 -24.84 10.10
C LYS A 340 2.57 -26.27 9.70
N ALA A 341 1.58 -27.03 9.24
CA ALA A 341 1.76 -28.42 8.83
C ALA A 341 2.76 -28.56 7.65
N ILE A 342 2.70 -27.64 6.68
CA ILE A 342 3.62 -27.58 5.55
C ILE A 342 5.07 -27.38 5.99
N LEU A 343 5.32 -26.53 6.98
CA LEU A 343 6.66 -26.27 7.48
C LEU A 343 7.24 -27.48 8.24
N GLU A 344 6.40 -28.29 8.86
CA GLU A 344 6.76 -29.49 9.63
C GLU A 344 6.83 -30.75 8.73
N ALA A 345 6.38 -30.68 7.47
CA ALA A 345 6.31 -31.82 6.54
C ALA A 345 7.67 -32.21 5.93
N THR A 346 7.77 -33.45 5.45
CA THR A 346 8.90 -33.89 4.62
C THR A 346 8.98 -33.08 3.31
N PRO A 347 10.16 -33.00 2.65
CA PRO A 347 10.31 -32.20 1.43
C PRO A 347 9.27 -32.54 0.35
N GLU A 348 8.96 -33.82 0.13
CA GLU A 348 8.01 -34.29 -0.87
C GLU A 348 6.57 -33.86 -0.54
N ARG A 349 6.14 -34.08 0.71
CA ARG A 349 4.81 -33.67 1.18
C ARG A 349 4.69 -32.15 1.19
N ARG A 350 5.75 -31.45 1.60
CA ARG A 350 5.81 -29.99 1.59
C ARG A 350 5.57 -29.42 0.19
N ALA A 351 6.26 -29.95 -0.82
CA ALA A 351 6.10 -29.52 -2.21
C ALA A 351 4.66 -29.74 -2.71
N ALA A 352 4.10 -30.94 -2.45
CA ALA A 352 2.74 -31.28 -2.87
C ALA A 352 1.67 -30.42 -2.15
N ALA A 353 1.82 -30.21 -0.84
CA ALA A 353 0.91 -29.41 -0.04
C ALA A 353 0.99 -27.91 -0.42
N LEU A 354 2.20 -27.40 -0.68
CA LEU A 354 2.41 -26.02 -1.10
C LEU A 354 1.80 -25.77 -2.49
N ALA A 355 1.90 -26.71 -3.42
CA ALA A 355 1.25 -26.60 -4.72
C ALA A 355 -0.27 -26.48 -4.60
N VAL A 356 -0.89 -27.23 -3.68
CA VAL A 356 -2.34 -27.11 -3.40
C VAL A 356 -2.66 -25.80 -2.71
N LEU A 357 -1.91 -25.36 -1.71
CA LEU A 357 -2.14 -24.11 -0.99
C LEU A 357 -2.08 -22.91 -1.94
N GLN A 358 -1.11 -22.90 -2.86
CA GLN A 358 -0.84 -21.80 -3.79
C GLN A 358 -1.57 -21.91 -5.15
N ASP A 359 -2.52 -22.83 -5.28
CA ASP A 359 -3.43 -22.83 -6.43
C ASP A 359 -4.41 -21.67 -6.28
N LEU A 360 -4.25 -20.63 -7.09
CA LEU A 360 -5.02 -19.38 -7.07
C LEU A 360 -5.81 -19.14 -8.37
N ASP A 361 -6.06 -20.18 -9.16
CA ASP A 361 -6.72 -20.06 -10.48
C ASP A 361 -8.11 -19.39 -10.38
N ALA A 362 -8.85 -19.64 -9.29
CA ALA A 362 -10.17 -19.04 -9.04
C ALA A 362 -10.14 -17.50 -8.89
N VAL A 363 -8.97 -16.91 -8.68
CA VAL A 363 -8.73 -15.48 -8.52
C VAL A 363 -7.62 -14.96 -9.45
N ALA A 364 -7.38 -15.66 -10.55
CA ALA A 364 -6.46 -15.23 -11.59
C ALA A 364 -6.81 -13.83 -12.13
N TYR A 365 -5.88 -13.19 -12.81
CA TYR A 365 -6.04 -11.81 -13.28
C TYR A 365 -7.31 -11.60 -14.11
N ASP A 366 -7.61 -12.53 -15.03
CA ASP A 366 -8.81 -12.44 -15.87
C ASP A 366 -10.09 -12.68 -15.04
N GLU A 367 -10.06 -13.51 -13.99
CA GLU A 367 -11.17 -13.69 -13.05
C GLU A 367 -11.40 -12.44 -12.18
N ALA A 368 -10.32 -11.80 -11.74
CA ALA A 368 -10.40 -10.52 -11.03
C ALA A 368 -11.08 -9.44 -11.89
N GLY A 369 -10.66 -9.27 -13.14
CA GLY A 369 -11.24 -8.33 -14.10
C GLY A 369 -12.60 -8.74 -14.66
N GLY A 370 -12.97 -10.00 -14.56
CA GLY A 370 -14.20 -10.59 -15.04
C GLY A 370 -15.23 -10.84 -13.95
N THR A 371 -15.19 -12.04 -13.39
CA THR A 371 -16.20 -12.55 -12.43
C THR A 371 -16.25 -11.71 -11.14
N VAL A 372 -15.09 -11.42 -10.55
CA VAL A 372 -15.02 -10.65 -9.31
C VAL A 372 -15.54 -9.23 -9.56
N LYS A 373 -15.05 -8.56 -10.59
CA LYS A 373 -15.47 -7.20 -10.92
C LYS A 373 -16.95 -7.08 -11.18
N ARG A 374 -17.55 -8.01 -11.94
CA ARG A 374 -18.99 -8.02 -12.19
C ARG A 374 -19.80 -8.12 -10.89
N ALA A 375 -19.44 -9.02 -9.99
CA ALA A 375 -20.13 -9.19 -8.71
C ALA A 375 -20.03 -7.93 -7.83
N LEU A 376 -18.84 -7.33 -7.72
CA LEU A 376 -18.62 -6.13 -6.92
C LEU A 376 -19.29 -4.87 -7.50
N MET A 377 -19.47 -4.79 -8.81
CA MET A 377 -20.18 -3.70 -9.50
C MET A 377 -21.69 -3.90 -9.57
N SER A 378 -22.18 -5.09 -9.24
CA SER A 378 -23.63 -5.38 -9.25
C SER A 378 -24.39 -4.45 -8.31
N ARG A 379 -25.59 -4.04 -8.76
CA ARG A 379 -26.53 -3.31 -7.91
C ARG A 379 -27.15 -4.22 -6.84
N ASN A 380 -27.24 -5.51 -7.14
CA ASN A 380 -27.64 -6.52 -6.17
C ASN A 380 -26.45 -6.91 -5.28
N LYS A 381 -26.44 -6.45 -4.04
CA LYS A 381 -25.37 -6.76 -3.08
C LYS A 381 -25.30 -8.23 -2.67
N VAL A 382 -26.31 -9.02 -2.96
CA VAL A 382 -26.28 -10.48 -2.76
C VAL A 382 -25.20 -11.14 -3.62
N ASP A 383 -24.96 -10.66 -4.85
CA ASP A 383 -23.95 -11.20 -5.77
C ASP A 383 -22.54 -11.14 -5.16
N GLU A 384 -22.21 -10.03 -4.48
CA GLU A 384 -20.93 -9.85 -3.77
C GLU A 384 -20.80 -10.82 -2.58
N VAL A 385 -21.89 -10.99 -1.81
CA VAL A 385 -21.93 -11.88 -0.65
C VAL A 385 -21.85 -13.35 -1.07
N GLU A 386 -22.58 -13.76 -2.11
CA GLU A 386 -22.55 -15.13 -2.65
C GLU A 386 -21.16 -15.48 -3.20
N LEU A 387 -20.55 -14.57 -3.97
CA LEU A 387 -19.18 -14.76 -4.46
C LEU A 387 -18.18 -14.90 -3.31
N GLY A 388 -18.25 -14.02 -2.31
CA GLY A 388 -17.40 -14.07 -1.13
C GLY A 388 -17.54 -15.38 -0.36
N SER A 389 -18.78 -15.83 -0.15
CA SER A 389 -19.07 -17.11 0.51
C SER A 389 -18.56 -18.32 -0.28
N ARG A 390 -18.68 -18.30 -1.61
CA ARG A 390 -18.19 -19.37 -2.48
C ARG A 390 -16.66 -19.43 -2.44
N LEU A 391 -15.98 -18.33 -2.73
CA LEU A 391 -14.51 -18.29 -2.74
C LEU A 391 -13.92 -18.59 -1.35
N GLY A 392 -14.51 -18.06 -0.28
CA GLY A 392 -14.07 -18.35 1.08
C GLY A 392 -14.17 -19.83 1.43
N ARG A 393 -15.25 -20.55 0.99
CA ARG A 393 -15.35 -22.02 1.13
C ARG A 393 -14.29 -22.74 0.31
N GLU A 394 -14.06 -22.33 -0.94
CA GLU A 394 -13.04 -22.93 -1.81
C GLU A 394 -11.64 -22.80 -1.19
N PHE A 395 -11.29 -21.64 -0.64
CA PHE A 395 -10.00 -21.45 0.04
C PHE A 395 -9.88 -22.28 1.32
N ARG A 396 -10.93 -22.36 2.16
CA ARG A 396 -10.92 -23.24 3.33
C ARG A 396 -10.65 -24.68 2.97
N GLN A 397 -11.42 -25.24 2.03
CA GLN A 397 -11.26 -26.61 1.59
C GLN A 397 -9.87 -26.87 1.02
N ARG A 398 -9.31 -25.90 0.30
CA ARG A 398 -7.96 -25.97 -0.25
C ARG A 398 -6.91 -25.98 0.85
N TYR A 399 -7.04 -25.15 1.88
CA TYR A 399 -6.11 -25.13 3.01
C TYR A 399 -6.21 -26.38 3.87
N GLU A 400 -7.41 -26.86 4.15
CA GLU A 400 -7.62 -28.15 4.84
C GLU A 400 -7.03 -29.32 4.04
N ARG A 401 -7.17 -29.33 2.72
CA ARG A 401 -6.55 -30.33 1.86
C ARG A 401 -5.03 -30.26 1.89
N ALA A 402 -4.47 -29.04 1.80
CA ALA A 402 -3.02 -28.82 1.88
C ALA A 402 -2.47 -29.31 3.25
N GLU A 403 -3.18 -29.04 4.33
CA GLU A 403 -2.84 -29.51 5.68
C GLU A 403 -2.82 -31.05 5.77
N ARG A 404 -3.86 -31.74 5.25
CA ARG A 404 -3.91 -33.22 5.23
C ARG A 404 -2.75 -33.83 4.45
N ILE A 405 -2.45 -33.30 3.25
CA ILE A 405 -1.30 -33.73 2.46
C ILE A 405 0.01 -33.54 3.24
N ALA A 406 0.19 -32.40 3.87
CA ALA A 406 1.38 -32.11 4.67
C ALA A 406 1.56 -33.11 5.83
N ARG A 407 0.47 -33.49 6.49
CA ARG A 407 0.44 -34.49 7.56
C ARG A 407 0.57 -35.94 7.07
N GLY A 408 0.39 -36.19 5.77
CA GLY A 408 0.40 -37.52 5.17
C GLY A 408 -0.90 -38.29 5.38
N GLU A 409 -1.98 -37.57 5.58
CA GLU A 409 -3.34 -38.11 5.63
C GLU A 409 -3.90 -38.22 4.20
N ALA A 410 -4.94 -39.02 4.02
CA ALA A 410 -5.60 -39.11 2.71
C ALA A 410 -6.17 -37.75 2.30
N PRO A 411 -5.99 -37.34 1.03
CA PRO A 411 -6.37 -36.03 0.52
C PRO A 411 -7.88 -35.75 0.54
#